data_762c0c180464d4d82fcdafdf42d3c985
#
_entry.id   762c0c180464d4d82fcdafdf42d3c985
#
_cell.length_a   1.000
_cell.length_b   1.000
_cell.length_c   1.000
_cell.angle_alpha   90.00
_cell.angle_beta   90.00
_cell.angle_gamma   90.00
#
_symmetry.space_group_name_H-M   'P 1'
#
loop_
_entity.id
_entity.type
_entity.pdbx_description
1 polymer ?
#
loop_
_entity_poly.entity_id
_entity_poly.type
_entity_poly.pdbx_seq_one_letter_code
_entity_poly.pdbx_strand_id
1 'polypeptide(L)'
;DKRNMDNYMHLTETMVKEYEKRVDYFHTIGLGERKVFKDPKQNHDMKLVTYRRITENIRRRYPSSKLFIASWDFIGWWTGDEVKALIRELDPENTIILDYTSEVNDPNESFLNWGVVGKFPWVFGLFHAYESESELRGPYRRTEERLRIAKDDPFCKGMILWPELSHSDPIVLEYLSENAWSPLARPVEETVQEFCLKRYGDAGERMNAVWQSFLPFMMQGDWGGYSKRGENEEGGIEYYNTWLSHSDVWVKPFDLCEFSNDKRNKKQIDIKIRNALRELP
;
A
#
# COMPACT_ATOMS: atom_id res chain seq x y z
N ASP A 1 -18.64 23.48 3.36
CA ASP A 1 -19.03 24.62 4.21
C ASP A 1 -17.79 25.45 4.55
N LYS A 2 -17.84 26.76 4.26
CA LYS A 2 -16.75 27.68 4.54
C LYS A 2 -16.32 27.65 6.02
N ARG A 3 -17.28 27.57 6.92
CA ARG A 3 -17.05 27.54 8.37
C ARG A 3 -16.24 26.31 8.79
N ASN A 4 -16.49 25.15 8.21
CA ASN A 4 -15.75 23.93 8.52
C ASN A 4 -14.30 24.03 8.03
N MET A 5 -14.09 24.61 6.86
CA MET A 5 -12.75 24.85 6.36
C MET A 5 -11.99 25.88 7.22
N ASP A 6 -12.65 26.94 7.64
CA ASP A 6 -12.06 27.94 8.52
C ASP A 6 -11.67 27.32 9.89
N ASN A 7 -12.50 26.47 10.45
CA ASN A 7 -12.20 25.73 11.69
C ASN A 7 -11.01 24.76 11.51
N TYR A 8 -11.00 24.02 10.41
CA TYR A 8 -9.89 23.11 10.08
C TYR A 8 -8.57 23.86 9.95
N MET A 9 -8.59 24.97 9.26
CA MET A 9 -7.39 25.79 9.09
C MET A 9 -6.94 26.43 10.39
N HIS A 10 -7.87 26.85 11.26
CA HIS A 10 -7.53 27.38 12.59
C HIS A 10 -6.87 26.32 13.46
N LEU A 11 -7.38 25.07 13.45
CA LEU A 11 -6.75 23.95 14.15
C LEU A 11 -5.32 23.72 13.65
N THR A 12 -5.13 23.66 12.34
CA THR A 12 -3.81 23.47 11.73
C THR A 12 -2.84 24.59 12.13
N GLU A 13 -3.29 25.84 12.14
CA GLU A 13 -2.48 26.96 12.60
C GLU A 13 -2.08 26.89 14.08
N THR A 14 -3.00 26.45 14.90
CA THR A 14 -2.74 26.26 16.33
C THR A 14 -1.66 25.19 16.52
N MET A 15 -1.79 24.06 15.84
CA MET A 15 -0.78 23.01 15.88
C MET A 15 0.59 23.51 15.40
N VAL A 16 0.64 24.21 14.26
CA VAL A 16 1.92 24.73 13.73
C VAL A 16 2.57 25.74 14.66
N LYS A 17 1.80 26.55 15.39
CA LYS A 17 2.34 27.48 16.39
C LYS A 17 3.06 26.77 17.53
N GLU A 18 2.56 25.61 17.95
CA GLU A 18 3.17 24.81 19.01
C GLU A 18 4.49 24.16 18.57
N TYR A 19 4.66 23.93 17.25
CA TYR A 19 5.88 23.33 16.66
C TYR A 19 6.85 24.38 16.07
N GLU A 20 6.96 25.54 16.73
CA GLU A 20 7.95 26.58 16.46
C GLU A 20 7.96 27.16 15.03
N LYS A 21 6.82 27.26 14.41
CA LYS A 21 6.62 28.10 13.19
C LYS A 21 7.28 27.61 11.91
N ARG A 22 7.99 26.46 11.91
CA ARG A 22 8.54 25.89 10.71
C ARG A 22 7.84 24.61 10.37
N VAL A 23 7.19 24.57 9.21
CA VAL A 23 6.57 23.35 8.64
C VAL A 23 7.15 23.17 7.26
N ASP A 24 7.93 22.13 7.08
CA ASP A 24 8.53 21.82 5.79
C ASP A 24 7.58 20.97 4.93
N TYR A 25 6.67 20.21 5.56
CA TYR A 25 5.79 19.27 4.88
C TYR A 25 4.39 19.26 5.49
N PHE A 26 3.40 19.14 4.61
CA PHE A 26 2.01 18.82 4.97
C PHE A 26 1.65 17.48 4.35
N HIS A 27 0.78 16.73 4.99
CA HIS A 27 0.29 15.46 4.50
C HIS A 27 -1.22 15.43 4.57
N THR A 28 -1.86 14.94 3.49
CA THR A 28 -3.31 14.70 3.45
C THR A 28 -3.59 13.23 3.29
N ILE A 29 -4.57 12.73 4.05
CA ILE A 29 -5.08 11.37 3.99
C ILE A 29 -6.55 11.34 4.39
N GLY A 30 -7.34 10.45 3.79
CA GLY A 30 -8.72 10.19 4.17
C GLY A 30 -9.77 11.07 3.48
N LEU A 31 -9.39 11.99 2.59
CA LEU A 31 -10.35 12.79 1.83
C LEU A 31 -11.15 11.94 0.83
N GLY A 32 -10.54 10.87 0.30
CA GLY A 32 -11.16 9.96 -0.65
C GLY A 32 -12.35 9.19 -0.08
N GLU A 33 -12.31 8.83 1.17
CA GLU A 33 -13.27 7.95 1.83
C GLU A 33 -14.69 8.54 2.00
N ARG A 34 -14.88 9.80 1.67
CA ARG A 34 -16.16 10.49 1.90
C ARG A 34 -17.04 10.50 0.67
N LYS A 35 -18.21 9.87 0.79
CA LYS A 35 -19.34 10.00 -0.14
C LYS A 35 -20.43 10.86 0.53
N VAL A 36 -20.49 12.13 0.17
CA VAL A 36 -21.45 13.08 0.73
C VAL A 36 -22.70 13.16 -0.13
N PHE A 37 -22.55 13.04 -1.45
CA PHE A 37 -23.62 13.11 -2.41
C PHE A 37 -23.89 11.76 -3.05
N LYS A 38 -25.14 11.52 -3.46
CA LYS A 38 -25.52 10.34 -4.25
C LYS A 38 -24.93 10.40 -5.67
N ASP A 39 -24.81 11.61 -6.21
CA ASP A 39 -24.23 11.84 -7.53
C ASP A 39 -22.69 11.76 -7.46
N PRO A 40 -22.06 10.83 -8.18
CA PRO A 40 -20.59 10.70 -8.21
C PRO A 40 -19.88 11.97 -8.66
N LYS A 41 -20.45 12.69 -9.65
CA LYS A 41 -19.85 13.94 -10.14
C LYS A 41 -19.82 15.01 -9.06
N GLN A 42 -20.87 15.17 -8.28
CA GLN A 42 -20.89 16.14 -7.18
C GLN A 42 -19.87 15.78 -6.10
N ASN A 43 -19.66 14.48 -5.80
CA ASN A 43 -18.62 14.05 -4.88
C ASN A 43 -17.24 14.39 -5.41
N HIS A 44 -16.97 14.15 -6.69
CA HIS A 44 -15.69 14.49 -7.32
C HIS A 44 -15.43 16.00 -7.32
N ASP A 45 -16.42 16.80 -7.74
CA ASP A 45 -16.32 18.26 -7.74
C ASP A 45 -16.03 18.80 -6.32
N MET A 46 -16.67 18.24 -5.30
CA MET A 46 -16.43 18.61 -3.90
C MET A 46 -14.98 18.30 -3.48
N LYS A 47 -14.46 17.14 -3.85
CA LYS A 47 -13.09 16.75 -3.54
C LYS A 47 -12.07 17.65 -4.22
N LEU A 48 -12.25 17.96 -5.51
CA LEU A 48 -11.41 18.91 -6.22
C LEU A 48 -11.40 20.28 -5.55
N VAL A 49 -12.57 20.81 -5.19
CA VAL A 49 -12.67 22.08 -4.45
C VAL A 49 -11.92 22.02 -3.12
N THR A 50 -12.00 20.89 -2.42
CA THR A 50 -11.29 20.70 -1.14
C THR A 50 -9.77 20.73 -1.33
N TYR A 51 -9.24 20.00 -2.31
CA TYR A 51 -7.81 20.02 -2.62
C TYR A 51 -7.32 21.41 -3.05
N ARG A 52 -8.08 22.11 -3.91
CA ARG A 52 -7.75 23.51 -4.27
C ARG A 52 -7.64 24.41 -3.05
N ARG A 53 -8.60 24.30 -2.11
CA ARG A 53 -8.58 25.09 -0.88
C ARG A 53 -7.40 24.77 0.02
N ILE A 54 -7.06 23.49 0.16
CA ILE A 54 -5.90 23.05 0.94
C ILE A 54 -4.62 23.60 0.31
N THR A 55 -4.43 23.41 -0.98
CA THR A 55 -3.23 23.86 -1.69
C THR A 55 -3.08 25.38 -1.66
N GLU A 56 -4.14 26.14 -1.96
CA GLU A 56 -4.16 27.60 -1.89
C GLU A 56 -3.77 28.11 -0.49
N ASN A 57 -4.30 27.46 0.54
CA ASN A 57 -4.04 27.85 1.92
C ASN A 57 -2.61 27.57 2.35
N ILE A 58 -2.07 26.42 1.98
CA ILE A 58 -0.68 26.07 2.23
C ILE A 58 0.23 27.06 1.49
N ARG A 59 0.00 27.29 0.21
CA ARG A 59 0.83 28.23 -0.59
C ARG A 59 0.82 29.65 -0.04
N ARG A 60 -0.32 30.12 0.44
CA ARG A 60 -0.42 31.45 1.02
C ARG A 60 0.34 31.63 2.33
N ARG A 61 0.36 30.60 3.18
CA ARG A 61 0.89 30.69 4.54
C ARG A 61 2.27 30.06 4.68
N TYR A 62 2.54 29.03 3.90
CA TYR A 62 3.75 28.23 3.93
C TYR A 62 4.25 28.00 2.50
N PRO A 63 4.72 29.06 1.82
CA PRO A 63 5.01 29.00 0.38
C PRO A 63 6.14 28.03 0.01
N SER A 64 7.04 27.74 0.94
CA SER A 64 8.15 26.80 0.74
C SER A 64 7.84 25.36 1.15
N SER A 65 6.73 25.13 1.84
CA SER A 65 6.36 23.77 2.31
C SER A 65 5.85 22.93 1.16
N LYS A 66 6.12 21.63 1.22
CA LYS A 66 5.59 20.66 0.28
C LYS A 66 4.32 20.00 0.81
N LEU A 67 3.45 19.61 -0.11
CA LEU A 67 2.25 18.84 0.19
C LEU A 67 2.44 17.40 -0.29
N PHE A 68 2.31 16.46 0.62
CA PHE A 68 2.17 15.04 0.30
C PHE A 68 0.70 14.66 0.26
N ILE A 69 0.28 14.05 -0.84
CA ILE A 69 -1.07 13.51 -1.00
C ILE A 69 -0.98 11.99 -0.99
N ALA A 70 -1.60 11.37 0.01
CA ALA A 70 -1.63 9.92 0.12
C ALA A 70 -2.52 9.30 -0.96
N SER A 71 -2.05 8.26 -1.60
CA SER A 71 -2.82 7.50 -2.60
C SER A 71 -4.09 6.86 -2.03
N TRP A 72 -4.14 6.65 -0.72
CA TRP A 72 -5.35 6.21 -0.03
C TRP A 72 -6.57 7.06 -0.36
N ASP A 73 -6.36 8.34 -0.62
CA ASP A 73 -7.43 9.26 -1.02
C ASP A 73 -8.08 8.90 -2.36
N PHE A 74 -7.40 8.08 -3.18
CA PHE A 74 -7.84 7.73 -4.53
C PHE A 74 -8.47 6.33 -4.61
N ILE A 75 -8.05 5.42 -3.75
CA ILE A 75 -8.42 4.01 -3.82
C ILE A 75 -9.90 3.80 -3.57
N GLY A 76 -10.54 3.02 -4.44
CA GLY A 76 -11.95 2.63 -4.31
C GLY A 76 -12.98 3.75 -4.42
N TRP A 77 -12.53 5.02 -4.53
CA TRP A 77 -13.39 6.20 -4.45
C TRP A 77 -13.27 7.14 -5.64
N TRP A 78 -12.19 7.01 -6.39
CA TRP A 78 -11.91 7.82 -7.58
C TRP A 78 -11.59 6.91 -8.76
N THR A 79 -12.01 7.31 -9.95
CA THR A 79 -11.52 6.70 -11.18
C THR A 79 -10.13 7.24 -11.51
N GLY A 80 -9.35 6.49 -12.30
CA GLY A 80 -8.04 6.97 -12.75
C GLY A 80 -8.11 8.31 -13.49
N ASP A 81 -9.19 8.59 -14.21
CA ASP A 81 -9.37 9.87 -14.92
C ASP A 81 -9.68 11.02 -13.97
N GLU A 82 -10.38 10.77 -12.88
CA GLU A 82 -10.61 11.75 -11.82
C GLU A 82 -9.31 12.10 -11.10
N VAL A 83 -8.47 11.11 -10.81
CA VAL A 83 -7.12 11.33 -10.25
C VAL A 83 -6.25 12.14 -11.21
N LYS A 84 -6.24 11.79 -12.49
CA LYS A 84 -5.51 12.55 -13.52
C LYS A 84 -6.02 14.00 -13.62
N ALA A 85 -7.31 14.24 -13.43
CA ALA A 85 -7.86 15.59 -13.41
C ALA A 85 -7.34 16.39 -12.22
N LEU A 86 -7.28 15.79 -11.03
CA LEU A 86 -6.68 16.43 -9.87
C LEU A 86 -5.19 16.74 -10.11
N ILE A 87 -4.40 15.76 -10.55
CA ILE A 87 -2.96 15.92 -10.75
C ILE A 87 -2.63 17.07 -11.73
N ARG A 88 -3.45 17.26 -12.76
CA ARG A 88 -3.28 18.39 -13.68
C ARG A 88 -3.46 19.77 -13.04
N GLU A 89 -4.14 19.85 -11.91
CA GLU A 89 -4.34 21.11 -11.16
C GLU A 89 -3.27 21.37 -10.09
N LEU A 90 -2.49 20.35 -9.76
CA LEU A 90 -1.47 20.43 -8.72
C LEU A 90 -0.14 20.96 -9.28
N ASP A 91 0.58 21.68 -8.44
CA ASP A 91 1.91 22.17 -8.76
C ASP A 91 2.96 21.11 -8.46
N PRO A 92 3.68 20.58 -9.48
CA PRO A 92 4.69 19.53 -9.28
C PRO A 92 5.92 20.00 -8.49
N GLU A 93 6.18 21.31 -8.40
CA GLU A 93 7.29 21.81 -7.60
C GLU A 93 7.03 21.69 -6.10
N ASN A 94 5.76 21.70 -5.72
CA ASN A 94 5.35 21.78 -4.32
C ASN A 94 4.47 20.60 -3.85
N THR A 95 4.18 19.64 -4.72
CA THR A 95 3.31 18.51 -4.38
C THR A 95 3.96 17.20 -4.78
N ILE A 96 3.78 16.18 -3.96
CA ILE A 96 4.28 14.82 -4.19
C ILE A 96 3.14 13.85 -3.89
N ILE A 97 2.89 12.91 -4.79
CA ILE A 97 1.95 11.83 -4.55
C ILE A 97 2.66 10.70 -3.81
N LEU A 98 2.17 10.35 -2.63
CA LEU A 98 2.64 9.18 -1.90
C LEU A 98 1.79 7.96 -2.31
N ASP A 99 2.30 7.19 -3.28
CA ASP A 99 1.66 5.95 -3.65
C ASP A 99 2.15 4.80 -2.77
N TYR A 100 1.57 4.63 -1.61
CA TYR A 100 1.84 3.49 -0.75
C TYR A 100 0.91 2.29 -1.00
N THR A 101 0.27 2.28 -2.14
CA THR A 101 -0.56 1.17 -2.63
C THR A 101 -0.07 0.67 -3.98
N SER A 102 1.23 0.83 -4.21
CA SER A 102 1.84 0.48 -5.51
C SER A 102 1.72 -1.00 -5.87
N GLU A 103 1.48 -1.88 -4.89
CA GLU A 103 1.32 -3.32 -5.07
C GLU A 103 -0.12 -3.75 -5.38
N VAL A 104 -1.13 -2.88 -5.31
CA VAL A 104 -2.52 -3.29 -5.54
C VAL A 104 -2.73 -3.93 -6.90
N ASN A 105 -3.66 -4.89 -6.96
CA ASN A 105 -3.90 -5.64 -8.20
C ASN A 105 -4.50 -4.77 -9.30
N ASP A 106 -5.48 -3.94 -8.95
CA ASP A 106 -6.13 -3.08 -9.94
C ASP A 106 -5.17 -1.96 -10.38
N PRO A 107 -4.75 -1.93 -11.65
CA PRO A 107 -3.88 -0.87 -12.13
C PRO A 107 -4.52 0.51 -12.08
N ASN A 108 -5.85 0.61 -12.01
CA ASN A 108 -6.55 1.88 -11.86
C ASN A 108 -6.37 2.49 -10.47
N GLU A 109 -6.01 1.68 -9.49
CA GLU A 109 -5.79 2.07 -8.10
C GLU A 109 -4.31 2.24 -7.76
N SER A 110 -3.46 2.48 -8.73
CA SER A 110 -2.03 2.68 -8.54
C SER A 110 -1.47 3.77 -9.45
N PHE A 111 -0.23 4.14 -9.18
CA PHE A 111 0.56 5.10 -9.97
C PHE A 111 0.55 4.83 -11.49
N LEU A 112 0.33 3.59 -11.90
CA LEU A 112 0.30 3.19 -13.31
C LEU A 112 -0.78 3.93 -14.11
N ASN A 113 -1.89 4.25 -13.49
CA ASN A 113 -3.02 4.89 -14.18
C ASN A 113 -3.30 6.34 -13.75
N TRP A 114 -2.56 6.88 -12.80
CA TRP A 114 -2.82 8.26 -12.33
C TRP A 114 -2.11 9.33 -13.13
N GLY A 115 -1.24 8.94 -14.06
CA GLY A 115 -0.51 9.88 -14.92
C GLY A 115 0.65 10.58 -14.22
N VAL A 116 1.19 9.97 -13.17
CA VAL A 116 2.38 10.47 -12.45
C VAL A 116 3.67 10.04 -13.13
N VAL A 117 3.73 8.83 -13.68
CA VAL A 117 4.94 8.29 -14.31
C VAL A 117 5.42 9.21 -15.44
N GLY A 118 6.67 9.63 -15.37
CA GLY A 118 7.31 10.50 -16.33
C GLY A 118 6.81 11.96 -16.32
N LYS A 119 5.99 12.38 -15.35
CA LYS A 119 5.31 13.69 -15.41
C LYS A 119 5.19 14.41 -14.09
N PHE A 120 4.98 13.71 -13.00
CA PHE A 120 4.65 14.33 -11.73
C PHE A 120 5.42 13.66 -10.58
N PRO A 121 5.91 14.40 -9.56
CA PRO A 121 6.63 13.82 -8.44
C PRO A 121 5.77 12.84 -7.65
N TRP A 122 6.31 11.65 -7.41
CA TRP A 122 5.64 10.61 -6.65
C TRP A 122 6.64 9.74 -5.87
N VAL A 123 6.13 8.95 -4.95
CA VAL A 123 6.89 8.01 -4.14
C VAL A 123 6.26 6.64 -4.30
N PHE A 124 7.08 5.64 -4.59
CA PHE A 124 6.65 4.24 -4.60
C PHE A 124 6.49 3.73 -3.19
N GLY A 125 5.41 3.03 -2.90
CA GLY A 125 5.22 2.51 -1.57
C GLY A 125 4.29 1.32 -1.48
N LEU A 126 4.37 0.64 -0.35
CA LEU A 126 3.54 -0.49 -0.01
C LEU A 126 2.76 -0.21 1.26
N PHE A 127 1.49 -0.60 1.26
CA PHE A 127 0.66 -0.63 2.44
C PHE A 127 0.57 -2.07 2.93
N HIS A 128 1.26 -2.35 4.02
CA HIS A 128 1.40 -3.70 4.53
C HIS A 128 0.94 -3.78 5.98
N ALA A 129 0.35 -4.92 6.34
CA ALA A 129 -0.15 -5.21 7.67
C ALA A 129 -1.20 -4.21 8.18
N TYR A 130 -2.45 -4.50 7.84
CA TYR A 130 -3.62 -3.78 8.34
C TYR A 130 -3.77 -3.87 9.85
N GLU A 131 -4.56 -2.96 10.37
CA GLU A 131 -4.91 -2.73 11.77
C GLU A 131 -5.08 -3.99 12.64
N SER A 132 -5.74 -5.02 12.23
CA SER A 132 -5.96 -6.25 13.00
C SER A 132 -5.38 -7.49 12.35
N GLU A 133 -4.63 -7.34 11.27
CA GLU A 133 -4.17 -8.42 10.44
C GLU A 133 -2.67 -8.66 10.65
N SER A 134 -2.30 -9.91 10.91
CA SER A 134 -0.92 -10.36 10.98
C SER A 134 -0.70 -11.38 9.89
N GLU A 135 -0.60 -10.91 8.66
CA GLU A 135 -0.52 -11.76 7.49
C GLU A 135 0.92 -11.94 7.01
N LEU A 136 1.23 -13.16 6.61
CA LEU A 136 2.39 -13.44 5.77
C LEU A 136 1.93 -13.39 4.31
N ARG A 137 2.00 -12.23 3.72
CA ARG A 137 1.65 -12.03 2.30
C ARG A 137 2.61 -11.07 1.64
N GLY A 138 2.76 -11.21 0.35
CA GLY A 138 3.50 -10.23 -0.44
C GLY A 138 3.31 -10.51 -1.92
N PRO A 139 2.74 -9.58 -2.67
CA PRO A 139 2.66 -9.68 -4.13
C PRO A 139 4.04 -9.39 -4.77
N TYR A 140 5.07 -10.12 -4.34
CA TYR A 140 6.47 -9.84 -4.66
C TYR A 140 6.74 -9.74 -6.16
N ARG A 141 6.13 -10.60 -6.99
CA ARG A 141 6.31 -10.53 -8.46
C ARG A 141 5.80 -9.22 -9.03
N ARG A 142 4.62 -8.81 -8.61
CA ARG A 142 4.04 -7.54 -9.03
C ARG A 142 4.85 -6.35 -8.48
N THR A 143 5.27 -6.43 -7.25
CA THR A 143 6.14 -5.41 -6.62
C THR A 143 7.44 -5.28 -7.39
N GLU A 144 8.10 -6.39 -7.76
CA GLU A 144 9.31 -6.41 -8.56
C GLU A 144 9.13 -5.73 -9.93
N GLU A 145 8.06 -6.09 -10.66
CA GLU A 145 7.74 -5.48 -11.96
C GLU A 145 7.53 -3.97 -11.85
N ARG A 146 6.83 -3.54 -10.81
CA ARG A 146 6.51 -2.12 -10.59
C ARG A 146 7.69 -1.32 -10.05
N LEU A 147 8.54 -1.93 -9.24
CA LEU A 147 9.81 -1.34 -8.81
C LEU A 147 10.73 -1.02 -9.99
N ARG A 148 10.75 -1.85 -11.03
CA ARG A 148 11.52 -1.55 -12.25
C ARG A 148 11.02 -0.26 -12.91
N ILE A 149 9.70 -0.05 -12.98
CA ILE A 149 9.13 1.19 -13.50
C ILE A 149 9.51 2.37 -12.62
N ALA A 150 9.38 2.22 -11.30
CA ALA A 150 9.73 3.27 -10.35
C ALA A 150 11.20 3.66 -10.42
N LYS A 151 12.09 2.69 -10.56
CA LYS A 151 13.54 2.89 -10.70
C LYS A 151 13.89 3.74 -11.93
N ASP A 152 13.24 3.46 -13.04
CA ASP A 152 13.55 4.11 -14.31
C ASP A 152 12.83 5.47 -14.48
N ASP A 153 11.92 5.81 -13.57
CA ASP A 153 11.18 7.08 -13.62
C ASP A 153 11.90 8.19 -12.83
N PRO A 154 12.38 9.26 -13.49
CA PRO A 154 13.04 10.38 -12.83
C PRO A 154 12.12 11.19 -11.90
N PHE A 155 10.81 11.01 -12.02
CA PHE A 155 9.81 11.62 -11.15
C PHE A 155 9.52 10.80 -9.88
N CYS A 156 9.92 9.53 -9.82
CA CYS A 156 9.89 8.77 -8.58
C CYS A 156 10.97 9.29 -7.62
N LYS A 157 10.57 9.75 -6.44
CA LYS A 157 11.44 10.44 -5.47
C LYS A 157 11.92 9.55 -4.34
N GLY A 158 11.49 8.31 -4.29
CA GLY A 158 11.90 7.35 -3.27
C GLY A 158 10.86 6.28 -3.00
N MET A 159 11.05 5.62 -1.87
CA MET A 159 10.20 4.53 -1.42
C MET A 159 9.66 4.81 -0.01
N ILE A 160 8.47 4.28 0.26
CA ILE A 160 7.85 4.29 1.58
C ILE A 160 7.24 2.92 1.89
N LEU A 161 7.40 2.46 3.11
CA LEU A 161 6.60 1.39 3.67
C LEU A 161 5.66 1.97 4.72
N TRP A 162 4.38 1.68 4.59
CA TRP A 162 3.35 2.12 5.52
C TRP A 162 2.70 0.92 6.22
N PRO A 163 3.33 0.34 7.24
CA PRO A 163 2.73 -0.72 8.01
C PRO A 163 1.83 -0.14 9.11
N GLU A 164 0.65 -0.67 9.26
CA GLU A 164 -0.17 -0.39 10.45
C GLU A 164 0.26 -1.23 11.65
N LEU A 165 0.77 -2.44 11.38
CA LEU A 165 1.36 -3.32 12.38
C LEU A 165 2.85 -3.54 12.09
N SER A 166 3.71 -3.13 12.99
CA SER A 166 5.16 -3.09 12.78
C SER A 166 5.87 -4.45 12.90
N HIS A 167 5.18 -5.51 13.30
CA HIS A 167 5.79 -6.80 13.65
C HIS A 167 5.36 -7.98 12.78
N SER A 168 4.55 -7.73 11.76
CA SER A 168 3.83 -8.80 11.09
C SER A 168 4.64 -9.58 10.07
N ASP A 169 5.49 -8.95 9.28
CA ASP A 169 6.18 -9.64 8.18
C ASP A 169 7.61 -9.16 7.97
N PRO A 170 8.58 -9.83 8.59
CA PRO A 170 9.98 -9.46 8.45
C PRO A 170 10.52 -9.61 7.04
N ILE A 171 9.98 -10.50 6.21
CA ILE A 171 10.45 -10.71 4.84
C ILE A 171 10.10 -9.51 3.96
N VAL A 172 8.89 -8.95 4.10
CA VAL A 172 8.51 -7.75 3.36
C VAL A 172 9.41 -6.57 3.74
N LEU A 173 9.71 -6.43 5.04
CA LEU A 173 10.60 -5.37 5.51
C LEU A 173 12.02 -5.51 4.93
N GLU A 174 12.59 -6.71 4.97
CA GLU A 174 13.91 -7.01 4.42
C GLU A 174 13.93 -6.77 2.90
N TYR A 175 12.95 -7.33 2.18
CA TYR A 175 12.82 -7.19 0.73
C TYR A 175 12.74 -5.74 0.29
N LEU A 176 11.94 -4.92 0.96
CA LEU A 176 11.80 -3.51 0.61
C LEU A 176 13.05 -2.70 0.97
N SER A 177 13.63 -2.93 2.15
CA SER A 177 14.83 -2.18 2.55
C SER A 177 16.01 -2.47 1.63
N GLU A 178 16.20 -3.70 1.18
CA GLU A 178 17.22 -4.04 0.19
C GLU A 178 16.97 -3.37 -1.16
N ASN A 179 15.71 -3.32 -1.61
CA ASN A 179 15.36 -2.70 -2.88
C ASN A 179 15.27 -1.17 -2.84
N ALA A 180 15.15 -0.56 -1.65
CA ALA A 180 15.04 0.90 -1.51
C ALA A 180 16.33 1.64 -1.87
N TRP A 181 17.48 1.09 -1.50
CA TRP A 181 18.78 1.71 -1.71
C TRP A 181 19.43 1.36 -3.06
N SER A 182 19.15 0.19 -3.53
CA SER A 182 19.61 -0.28 -4.83
C SER A 182 18.46 -1.03 -5.50
N PRO A 183 17.53 -0.32 -6.13
CA PRO A 183 16.34 -0.94 -6.69
C PRO A 183 16.71 -1.80 -7.89
N LEU A 184 17.34 -2.93 -7.61
CA LEU A 184 17.72 -3.94 -8.60
C LEU A 184 16.53 -4.83 -8.95
N ALA A 185 15.38 -4.62 -8.28
CA ALA A 185 14.25 -5.51 -8.33
C ALA A 185 14.71 -6.96 -8.09
N ARG A 186 15.40 -7.14 -7.00
CA ARG A 186 15.97 -8.40 -6.58
C ARG A 186 14.85 -9.42 -6.36
N PRO A 187 14.99 -10.65 -6.84
CA PRO A 187 13.99 -11.68 -6.60
C PRO A 187 13.80 -11.93 -5.10
N VAL A 188 12.57 -12.11 -4.66
CA VAL A 188 12.28 -12.36 -3.25
C VAL A 188 12.93 -13.65 -2.74
N GLU A 189 13.13 -14.62 -3.61
CA GLU A 189 13.79 -15.89 -3.30
C GLU A 189 15.22 -15.68 -2.78
N GLU A 190 15.95 -14.72 -3.32
CA GLU A 190 17.29 -14.36 -2.86
C GLU A 190 17.26 -13.68 -1.50
N THR A 191 16.32 -12.74 -1.31
CA THR A 191 16.10 -12.09 -0.01
C THR A 191 15.77 -13.11 1.07
N VAL A 192 14.87 -14.04 0.78
CA VAL A 192 14.51 -15.12 1.71
C VAL A 192 15.70 -16.00 2.07
N GLN A 193 16.52 -16.37 1.09
CA GLN A 193 17.72 -17.15 1.34
C GLN A 193 18.68 -16.42 2.29
N GLU A 194 19.00 -15.18 1.99
CA GLU A 194 19.89 -14.38 2.85
C GLU A 194 19.32 -14.16 4.25
N PHE A 195 18.04 -13.83 4.34
CA PHE A 195 17.34 -13.68 5.60
C PHE A 195 17.49 -14.95 6.45
N CYS A 196 17.24 -16.12 5.86
CA CYS A 196 17.30 -17.38 6.59
C CYS A 196 18.73 -17.71 7.04
N LEU A 197 19.71 -17.52 6.19
CA LEU A 197 21.11 -17.76 6.54
C LEU A 197 21.60 -16.84 7.67
N LYS A 198 21.24 -15.56 7.62
CA LYS A 198 21.59 -14.59 8.65
C LYS A 198 20.88 -14.84 9.99
N ARG A 199 19.60 -15.25 9.94
CA ARG A 199 18.76 -15.30 11.12
C ARG A 199 18.81 -16.63 11.86
N TYR A 200 18.95 -17.73 11.14
CA TYR A 200 18.83 -19.09 11.71
C TYR A 200 20.15 -19.86 11.81
N GLY A 201 21.28 -19.25 11.44
CA GLY A 201 22.61 -19.86 11.57
C GLY A 201 22.65 -21.26 10.93
N ASP A 202 23.02 -22.27 11.70
CA ASP A 202 23.16 -23.66 11.21
C ASP A 202 21.85 -24.27 10.67
N ALA A 203 20.70 -23.71 11.05
CA ALA A 203 19.42 -24.11 10.50
C ALA A 203 19.01 -23.32 9.25
N GLY A 204 19.83 -22.36 8.80
CA GLY A 204 19.50 -21.41 7.74
C GLY A 204 19.07 -22.04 6.43
N GLU A 205 19.79 -23.03 5.94
CA GLU A 205 19.44 -23.74 4.69
C GLU A 205 18.11 -24.49 4.81
N ARG A 206 17.87 -25.14 5.94
CA ARG A 206 16.61 -25.84 6.18
C ARG A 206 15.43 -24.88 6.28
N MET A 207 15.64 -23.76 6.98
CA MET A 207 14.62 -22.71 7.08
C MET A 207 14.39 -22.01 5.73
N ASN A 208 15.42 -21.82 4.92
CA ASN A 208 15.25 -21.33 3.56
C ASN A 208 14.34 -22.26 2.74
N ALA A 209 14.55 -23.57 2.79
CA ALA A 209 13.71 -24.53 2.09
C ALA A 209 12.23 -24.44 2.54
N VAL A 210 11.98 -24.24 3.83
CA VAL A 210 10.63 -24.01 4.37
C VAL A 210 10.03 -22.73 3.81
N TRP A 211 10.72 -21.61 3.92
CA TRP A 211 10.24 -20.30 3.44
C TRP A 211 9.99 -20.30 1.93
N GLN A 212 10.90 -20.89 1.13
CA GLN A 212 10.70 -21.02 -0.32
C GLN A 212 9.41 -21.81 -0.66
N SER A 213 9.05 -22.78 0.19
CA SER A 213 7.81 -23.54 0.03
C SER A 213 6.56 -22.69 0.35
N PHE A 214 6.68 -21.71 1.23
CA PHE A 214 5.60 -20.77 1.57
C PHE A 214 5.43 -19.61 0.57
N LEU A 215 6.48 -19.20 -0.11
CA LEU A 215 6.44 -18.05 -1.02
C LEU A 215 5.28 -18.10 -2.02
N PRO A 216 4.99 -19.21 -2.72
CA PRO A 216 3.86 -19.28 -3.64
C PRO A 216 2.51 -19.05 -2.97
N PHE A 217 2.40 -19.38 -1.69
CA PHE A 217 1.20 -19.13 -0.90
C PHE A 217 1.10 -17.65 -0.50
N MET A 218 2.17 -17.08 0.04
CA MET A 218 2.23 -15.67 0.41
C MET A 218 1.90 -14.74 -0.77
N MET A 219 2.35 -15.11 -1.97
CA MET A 219 2.10 -14.35 -3.20
C MET A 219 0.65 -14.44 -3.73
N GLN A 220 -0.20 -15.27 -3.15
CA GLN A 220 -1.62 -15.32 -3.51
C GLN A 220 -2.46 -14.33 -2.71
N GLY A 221 -1.98 -13.88 -1.58
CA GLY A 221 -2.60 -12.84 -0.80
C GLY A 221 -2.56 -11.52 -1.56
N ASP A 222 -3.72 -10.97 -1.84
CA ASP A 222 -3.84 -9.72 -2.60
C ASP A 222 -4.88 -8.83 -1.95
N TRP A 223 -4.44 -7.82 -1.24
CA TRP A 223 -5.36 -6.88 -0.63
C TRP A 223 -5.97 -5.88 -1.65
N GLY A 224 -5.42 -5.77 -2.85
CA GLY A 224 -6.02 -4.98 -3.93
C GLY A 224 -7.39 -5.47 -4.41
N GLY A 225 -7.78 -6.70 -4.05
CA GLY A 225 -9.17 -7.15 -4.19
C GLY A 225 -10.15 -6.47 -3.22
N TYR A 226 -9.63 -5.65 -2.32
CA TYR A 226 -10.41 -4.89 -1.36
C TYR A 226 -11.39 -3.91 -2.02
N SER A 227 -11.01 -3.34 -3.16
CA SER A 227 -11.88 -2.50 -3.97
C SER A 227 -13.11 -3.21 -4.52
N LYS A 228 -13.06 -4.54 -4.61
CA LYS A 228 -14.18 -5.38 -5.07
C LYS A 228 -15.06 -5.92 -3.97
N ARG A 229 -14.93 -5.42 -2.76
CA ARG A 229 -15.74 -5.84 -1.60
C ARG A 229 -17.25 -5.85 -1.84
N GLY A 230 -17.75 -5.05 -2.76
CA GLY A 230 -19.17 -5.03 -3.11
C GLY A 230 -19.59 -5.98 -4.22
N GLU A 231 -18.64 -6.62 -4.89
CA GLU A 231 -18.90 -7.47 -6.05
C GLU A 231 -18.73 -8.96 -5.76
N ASN A 232 -18.06 -9.32 -4.67
CA ASN A 232 -17.82 -10.70 -4.30
C ASN A 232 -18.75 -11.15 -3.20
N GLU A 233 -19.81 -11.73 -3.62
CA GLU A 233 -20.85 -12.19 -2.71
C GLU A 233 -20.45 -13.42 -1.90
N GLU A 234 -19.42 -14.18 -2.29
CA GLU A 234 -19.09 -15.44 -1.63
C GLU A 234 -17.57 -15.68 -1.53
N GLY A 235 -16.96 -15.26 -0.44
CA GLY A 235 -15.71 -15.84 0.01
C GLY A 235 -14.43 -15.37 -0.70
N GLY A 236 -14.43 -14.17 -1.23
CA GLY A 236 -13.22 -13.53 -1.75
C GLY A 236 -12.27 -13.05 -0.64
N ILE A 237 -11.47 -12.07 -0.96
CA ILE A 237 -10.47 -11.48 -0.05
C ILE A 237 -11.07 -10.95 1.24
N GLU A 238 -12.34 -10.50 1.22
CA GLU A 238 -13.01 -10.06 2.44
C GLU A 238 -13.14 -11.20 3.46
N TYR A 239 -13.49 -12.39 3.02
CA TYR A 239 -13.52 -13.56 3.89
C TYR A 239 -12.11 -13.88 4.41
N TYR A 240 -11.11 -13.84 3.56
CA TYR A 240 -9.72 -14.03 3.93
C TYR A 240 -9.28 -13.02 4.99
N ASN A 241 -9.47 -11.73 4.76
CA ASN A 241 -9.12 -10.68 5.71
C ASN A 241 -9.89 -10.81 7.02
N THR A 242 -11.20 -11.05 6.94
CA THR A 242 -12.04 -11.24 8.13
C THR A 242 -11.60 -12.47 8.92
N TRP A 243 -11.23 -13.51 8.22
CA TRP A 243 -10.80 -14.75 8.83
C TRP A 243 -9.42 -14.62 9.49
N LEU A 244 -8.47 -13.94 8.85
CA LEU A 244 -7.14 -13.69 9.40
C LEU A 244 -7.13 -12.71 10.57
N SER A 245 -8.11 -11.82 10.66
CA SER A 245 -8.22 -10.89 11.79
C SER A 245 -8.72 -11.53 13.09
N HIS A 246 -9.19 -12.78 13.03
CA HIS A 246 -9.66 -13.48 14.21
C HIS A 246 -8.56 -14.31 14.89
N SER A 247 -8.54 -14.30 16.20
CA SER A 247 -7.52 -14.98 17.02
C SER A 247 -7.46 -16.50 16.83
N ASP A 248 -8.52 -17.12 16.38
CA ASP A 248 -8.63 -18.55 16.10
C ASP A 248 -8.01 -18.98 14.76
N VAL A 249 -7.59 -18.03 13.94
CA VAL A 249 -6.81 -18.30 12.71
C VAL A 249 -5.58 -19.16 12.98
N TRP A 250 -4.94 -18.96 14.09
CA TRP A 250 -3.78 -19.75 14.50
C TRP A 250 -4.05 -21.25 14.65
N VAL A 251 -5.31 -21.62 14.81
CA VAL A 251 -5.73 -23.01 15.03
C VAL A 251 -5.98 -23.76 13.72
N LYS A 252 -6.16 -23.03 12.61
CA LYS A 252 -6.55 -23.63 11.32
C LYS A 252 -5.72 -23.14 10.12
N PRO A 253 -4.39 -23.20 10.17
CA PRO A 253 -3.54 -22.68 9.10
C PRO A 253 -3.77 -23.33 7.73
N PHE A 254 -4.44 -24.50 7.69
CA PHE A 254 -4.70 -25.25 6.47
C PHE A 254 -5.97 -24.81 5.74
N ASP A 255 -6.86 -24.12 6.41
CA ASP A 255 -8.08 -23.60 5.79
C ASP A 255 -7.76 -22.43 4.83
N LEU A 256 -6.56 -21.83 4.95
CA LEU A 256 -6.04 -20.85 4.00
C LEU A 256 -6.06 -21.31 2.54
N CYS A 257 -5.98 -22.63 2.33
CA CYS A 257 -6.07 -23.21 0.98
C CYS A 257 -7.47 -23.09 0.35
N GLU A 258 -8.49 -22.69 1.11
CA GLU A 258 -9.85 -22.51 0.60
C GLU A 258 -10.02 -21.26 -0.26
N PHE A 259 -9.10 -20.31 -0.15
CA PHE A 259 -9.15 -19.02 -0.87
C PHE A 259 -8.72 -19.10 -2.34
N SER A 260 -8.08 -20.18 -2.73
CA SER A 260 -7.79 -20.40 -4.13
C SER A 260 -9.06 -20.88 -4.85
N ASN A 261 -9.63 -20.06 -5.72
CA ASN A 261 -10.71 -20.45 -6.61
C ASN A 261 -10.29 -21.54 -7.62
N ASP A 262 -8.99 -21.79 -7.75
CA ASP A 262 -8.46 -22.88 -8.56
C ASP A 262 -8.26 -24.13 -7.71
N LYS A 263 -9.20 -25.07 -7.82
CA LYS A 263 -9.15 -26.36 -7.12
C LYS A 263 -7.87 -27.17 -7.39
N ARG A 264 -7.16 -26.92 -8.50
CA ARG A 264 -5.89 -27.59 -8.82
C ARG A 264 -4.75 -26.99 -8.02
N ASN A 265 -4.69 -25.67 -7.89
CA ASN A 265 -3.71 -24.98 -7.07
C ASN A 265 -3.92 -25.23 -5.59
N LYS A 266 -5.16 -25.29 -5.12
CA LYS A 266 -5.51 -25.63 -3.73
C LYS A 266 -4.82 -26.91 -3.27
N LYS A 267 -4.91 -28.00 -4.03
CA LYS A 267 -4.29 -29.27 -3.66
C LYS A 267 -2.77 -29.20 -3.59
N GLN A 268 -2.15 -28.46 -4.51
CA GLN A 268 -0.69 -28.29 -4.52
C GLN A 268 -0.21 -27.42 -3.35
N ILE A 269 -0.94 -26.37 -3.03
CA ILE A 269 -0.65 -25.49 -1.89
C ILE A 269 -0.78 -26.27 -0.58
N ASP A 270 -1.86 -27.00 -0.38
CA ASP A 270 -2.07 -27.84 0.80
C ASP A 270 -0.90 -28.82 1.02
N ILE A 271 -0.45 -29.48 -0.06
CA ILE A 271 0.69 -30.38 0.01
C ILE A 271 1.98 -29.62 0.41
N LYS A 272 2.23 -28.45 -0.18
CA LYS A 272 3.43 -27.66 0.13
C LYS A 272 3.42 -27.18 1.58
N ILE A 273 2.29 -26.66 2.06
CA ILE A 273 2.13 -26.23 3.45
C ILE A 273 2.37 -27.39 4.41
N ARG A 274 1.74 -28.54 4.18
CA ARG A 274 1.91 -29.74 5.03
C ARG A 274 3.35 -30.22 5.05
N ASN A 275 4.03 -30.21 3.91
CA ASN A 275 5.43 -30.59 3.84
C ASN A 275 6.32 -29.60 4.60
N ALA A 276 6.11 -28.29 4.39
CA ALA A 276 6.84 -27.26 5.10
C ALA A 276 6.67 -27.36 6.62
N LEU A 277 5.44 -27.60 7.10
CA LEU A 277 5.18 -27.75 8.54
C LEU A 277 5.83 -29.02 9.15
N ARG A 278 6.07 -30.07 8.37
CA ARG A 278 6.81 -31.26 8.85
C ARG A 278 8.30 -31.01 9.01
N GLU A 279 8.84 -30.02 8.31
CA GLU A 279 10.25 -29.64 8.39
C GLU A 279 10.54 -28.63 9.51
N LEU A 280 9.49 -28.10 10.16
CA LEU A 280 9.67 -27.26 11.35
C LEU A 280 10.19 -28.08 12.52
N PRO A 281 11.12 -27.54 13.31
CA PRO A 281 11.73 -28.23 14.45
C PRO A 281 10.75 -28.51 15.57
#